data_92c7c2b7d4b8bf23cd973894bfd24916
#
_entry.id   92c7c2b7d4b8bf23cd973894bfd24916
#
_cell.length_a   1.000
_cell.length_b   1.000
_cell.length_c   1.000
_cell.angle_alpha   90.00
_cell.angle_beta   90.00
_cell.angle_gamma   90.00
#
_symmetry.space_group_name_H-M   'P 1'
#
loop_
_entity.id
_entity.type
_entity.pdbx_description
1 polymer ?
#
loop_
_entity_poly.entity_id
_entity_poly.type
_entity_poly.pdbx_seq_one_letter_code
_entity_poly.pdbx_strand_id
1 'polypeptide(L)'
;MVRQAMDFVTAFDPELGRMIEAEYKRQARNIELIASENIVSEAVMAAMGSVLTNKYAEGYPGKRYYGGCECVDEVENLAIHRVCQLFGAKYANVQPHSGAQANMAVYQALCKPGDTVLGMSLDNGGHLTHGSPVNQSGLLYNIVPYGVDENGLIDYDALRELAKKEQPKMIIAGASAYPRAIDFAKFAEIAHEVGAYLFVDMAHIAGLVAAGLHQSPIPYADVVTTTTHKTLRGPRGGVILTNDEELAKKFNKAIFPGTQGGPLEHVIAAKAVCFGEALRPEFKAYQQNVVTNARVLADALQKQGFDLVGGGTDNHLMLIDLRKTGVTGKELQRRLDEVYITANKNAIPNDPESPFVTSGMRIGTPAVTTRGFGAPEMLRIAEFIWQAATDFDNKANDIRRNVRDICANFPIY
;
A
#
# COMPACT_ATOMS: atom_id res chain seq x y z
N MET A 1 16.63 -18.74 8.59
CA MET A 1 16.95 -18.46 7.15
C MET A 1 17.47 -17.03 6.97
N VAL A 2 16.77 -15.99 7.41
CA VAL A 2 17.19 -14.57 7.22
C VAL A 2 18.57 -14.31 7.79
N ARG A 3 18.85 -14.71 9.04
CA ARG A 3 20.17 -14.55 9.66
C ARG A 3 21.28 -15.22 8.85
N GLN A 4 21.08 -16.46 8.39
CA GLN A 4 22.06 -17.19 7.58
C GLN A 4 22.36 -16.48 6.26
N ALA A 5 21.34 -15.92 5.59
CA ALA A 5 21.53 -15.16 4.37
C ALA A 5 22.34 -13.86 4.62
N MET A 6 22.06 -13.18 5.72
CA MET A 6 22.82 -11.98 6.14
C MET A 6 24.28 -12.33 6.46
N ASP A 7 24.53 -13.43 7.21
CA ASP A 7 25.87 -13.88 7.54
C ASP A 7 26.66 -14.25 6.28
N PHE A 8 25.99 -14.90 5.29
CA PHE A 8 26.60 -15.24 4.00
C PHE A 8 27.02 -13.99 3.22
N VAL A 9 26.13 -12.99 3.12
CA VAL A 9 26.45 -11.70 2.45
C VAL A 9 27.59 -10.99 3.18
N THR A 10 27.56 -10.98 4.51
CA THR A 10 28.60 -10.34 5.33
C THR A 10 29.98 -11.00 5.14
N ALA A 11 30.01 -12.32 5.00
CA ALA A 11 31.24 -13.04 4.73
C ALA A 11 31.83 -12.76 3.33
N PHE A 12 30.97 -12.52 2.35
CA PHE A 12 31.37 -12.21 0.97
C PHE A 12 31.66 -10.70 0.75
N ASP A 13 30.81 -9.83 1.27
CA ASP A 13 30.94 -8.37 1.21
C ASP A 13 30.69 -7.77 2.60
N PRO A 14 31.74 -7.58 3.40
CA PRO A 14 31.63 -7.07 4.76
C PRO A 14 31.09 -5.62 4.85
N GLU A 15 31.27 -4.82 3.81
CA GLU A 15 30.76 -3.45 3.78
C GLU A 15 29.24 -3.43 3.63
N LEU A 16 28.72 -4.12 2.64
CA LEU A 16 27.26 -4.29 2.44
C LEU A 16 26.64 -5.04 3.62
N GLY A 17 27.30 -6.09 4.11
CA GLY A 17 26.84 -6.86 5.26
C GLY A 17 26.59 -6.01 6.49
N ARG A 18 27.48 -5.05 6.82
CA ARG A 18 27.27 -4.09 7.92
C ARG A 18 26.04 -3.22 7.72
N MET A 19 25.76 -2.79 6.49
CA MET A 19 24.58 -1.95 6.19
C MET A 19 23.28 -2.74 6.37
N ILE A 20 23.24 -3.98 5.88
CA ILE A 20 22.10 -4.89 6.04
C ILE A 20 21.86 -5.20 7.53
N GLU A 21 22.93 -5.50 8.29
CA GLU A 21 22.83 -5.74 9.73
C GLU A 21 22.34 -4.49 10.50
N ALA A 22 22.77 -3.30 10.09
CA ALA A 22 22.29 -2.05 10.68
C ALA A 22 20.78 -1.84 10.45
N GLU A 23 20.29 -2.13 9.23
CA GLU A 23 18.86 -2.05 8.91
C GLU A 23 18.06 -3.12 9.64
N TYR A 24 18.55 -4.36 9.72
CA TYR A 24 17.92 -5.41 10.52
C TYR A 24 17.76 -4.96 11.98
N LYS A 25 18.81 -4.40 12.58
CA LYS A 25 18.77 -3.89 13.97
C LYS A 25 17.80 -2.72 14.12
N ARG A 26 17.72 -1.84 13.11
CA ARG A 26 16.73 -0.75 13.09
C ARG A 26 15.31 -1.31 13.12
N GLN A 27 14.99 -2.22 12.19
CA GLN A 27 13.66 -2.85 12.12
C GLN A 27 13.31 -3.63 13.39
N ALA A 28 14.25 -4.38 13.95
CA ALA A 28 14.05 -5.14 15.19
C ALA A 28 13.77 -4.22 16.40
N ARG A 29 14.45 -3.07 16.46
CA ARG A 29 14.35 -2.10 17.55
C ARG A 29 13.13 -1.20 17.46
N ASN A 30 12.74 -0.79 16.25
CA ASN A 30 11.74 0.25 16.04
C ASN A 30 10.31 -0.32 16.04
N ILE A 31 9.36 0.47 16.53
CA ILE A 31 7.93 0.27 16.27
C ILE A 31 7.63 0.85 14.88
N GLU A 32 7.23 0.01 13.93
CA GLU A 32 6.94 0.40 12.55
C GLU A 32 5.47 0.72 12.37
N LEU A 33 5.14 2.00 12.14
CA LEU A 33 3.77 2.49 11.96
C LEU A 33 3.52 3.07 10.56
N ILE A 34 4.47 2.99 9.63
CA ILE A 34 4.20 3.40 8.24
C ILE A 34 3.14 2.47 7.66
N ALA A 35 1.98 3.02 7.33
CA ALA A 35 0.78 2.27 6.91
C ALA A 35 0.98 1.43 5.64
N SER A 36 2.00 1.75 4.83
CA SER A 36 2.37 1.06 3.59
C SER A 36 3.52 0.06 3.75
N GLU A 37 3.99 -0.20 4.97
CA GLU A 37 5.04 -1.17 5.26
C GLU A 37 4.49 -2.41 5.98
N ASN A 38 5.22 -3.52 5.82
CA ASN A 38 4.92 -4.79 6.48
C ASN A 38 6.19 -5.63 6.62
N ILE A 39 6.11 -6.67 7.42
CA ILE A 39 7.18 -7.67 7.60
C ILE A 39 6.77 -8.93 6.85
N VAL A 40 7.50 -9.25 5.78
CA VAL A 40 7.21 -10.44 4.96
C VAL A 40 7.71 -11.72 5.63
N SER A 41 7.17 -12.87 5.24
CA SER A 41 7.65 -14.17 5.73
C SER A 41 9.07 -14.51 5.22
N GLU A 42 9.78 -15.38 5.93
CA GLU A 42 11.04 -15.93 5.45
C GLU A 42 10.90 -16.65 4.11
N ALA A 43 9.74 -17.25 3.82
CA ALA A 43 9.48 -17.93 2.55
C ALA A 43 9.40 -16.94 1.36
N VAL A 44 8.80 -15.76 1.56
CA VAL A 44 8.79 -14.68 0.57
C VAL A 44 10.22 -14.20 0.28
N MET A 45 11.06 -14.00 1.32
CA MET A 45 12.45 -13.59 1.14
C MET A 45 13.29 -14.67 0.47
N ALA A 46 13.08 -15.95 0.81
CA ALA A 46 13.77 -17.06 0.17
C ALA A 46 13.47 -17.17 -1.33
N ALA A 47 12.21 -16.97 -1.72
CA ALA A 47 11.82 -16.94 -3.13
C ALA A 47 12.49 -15.79 -3.89
N MET A 48 12.61 -14.61 -3.27
CA MET A 48 13.33 -13.46 -3.84
C MET A 48 14.81 -13.75 -4.11
N GLY A 49 15.47 -14.53 -3.26
CA GLY A 49 16.88 -14.93 -3.40
C GLY A 49 17.10 -16.21 -4.21
N SER A 50 16.12 -16.69 -4.96
CA SER A 50 16.20 -17.94 -5.71
C SER A 50 16.95 -17.81 -7.04
N VAL A 51 17.27 -18.96 -7.66
CA VAL A 51 17.93 -19.05 -8.99
C VAL A 51 17.10 -18.45 -10.12
N LEU A 52 15.81 -18.17 -9.90
CA LEU A 52 14.93 -17.52 -10.86
C LEU A 52 15.41 -16.10 -11.22
N THR A 53 16.26 -15.49 -10.38
CA THR A 53 16.95 -14.23 -10.69
C THR A 53 17.81 -14.30 -11.97
N ASN A 54 18.27 -15.48 -12.38
CA ASN A 54 19.14 -15.69 -13.54
C ASN A 54 18.36 -15.74 -14.85
N LYS A 55 17.02 -15.88 -14.82
CA LYS A 55 16.22 -16.20 -16.02
C LYS A 55 15.63 -14.98 -16.68
N TYR A 56 15.89 -14.82 -17.98
CA TYR A 56 15.28 -13.84 -18.86
C TYR A 56 14.07 -14.45 -19.57
N ALA A 57 12.87 -13.86 -19.41
CA ALA A 57 11.61 -14.48 -19.84
C ALA A 57 10.61 -13.47 -20.46
N GLU A 58 11.08 -12.62 -21.41
CA GLU A 58 10.19 -11.69 -22.12
C GLU A 58 9.03 -12.42 -22.79
N GLY A 59 7.84 -11.80 -22.75
CA GLY A 59 6.59 -12.40 -23.18
C GLY A 59 5.78 -12.93 -21.99
N TYR A 60 4.97 -13.92 -22.26
CA TYR A 60 4.02 -14.51 -21.30
C TYR A 60 4.11 -16.03 -21.32
N PRO A 61 3.62 -16.75 -20.30
CA PRO A 61 3.62 -18.22 -20.29
C PRO A 61 3.12 -18.83 -21.61
N GLY A 62 3.89 -19.76 -22.17
CA GLY A 62 3.60 -20.39 -23.45
C GLY A 62 3.83 -19.51 -24.69
N LYS A 63 4.20 -18.25 -24.53
CA LYS A 63 4.44 -17.27 -25.60
C LYS A 63 5.67 -16.41 -25.28
N ARG A 64 6.78 -17.04 -24.98
CA ARG A 64 8.04 -16.37 -24.64
C ARG A 64 8.88 -16.08 -25.89
N TYR A 65 9.70 -15.04 -25.78
CA TYR A 65 10.69 -14.70 -26.82
C TYR A 65 12.01 -15.44 -26.62
N TYR A 66 12.19 -16.13 -25.49
CA TYR A 66 13.40 -16.85 -25.13
C TYR A 66 13.10 -18.32 -24.85
N GLY A 67 14.09 -19.20 -25.10
CA GLY A 67 14.03 -20.61 -24.74
C GLY A 67 14.26 -20.84 -23.24
N GLY A 68 14.01 -22.06 -22.75
CA GLY A 68 14.26 -22.49 -21.37
C GLY A 68 13.30 -21.86 -20.36
N CYS A 69 12.06 -21.58 -20.76
CA CYS A 69 11.07 -20.90 -19.90
C CYS A 69 10.04 -21.85 -19.29
N GLU A 70 10.16 -23.15 -19.51
CA GLU A 70 9.20 -24.15 -19.05
C GLU A 70 8.94 -24.09 -17.54
N CYS A 71 9.98 -23.89 -16.73
CA CYS A 71 9.84 -23.78 -15.26
C CYS A 71 9.29 -22.43 -14.82
N VAL A 72 9.72 -21.32 -15.42
CA VAL A 72 9.21 -19.99 -15.05
C VAL A 72 7.77 -19.80 -15.52
N ASP A 73 7.34 -20.46 -16.59
CA ASP A 73 5.94 -20.49 -17.02
C ASP A 73 5.04 -21.08 -15.95
N GLU A 74 5.47 -22.18 -15.31
CA GLU A 74 4.74 -22.79 -14.20
C GLU A 74 4.68 -21.85 -12.98
N VAL A 75 5.79 -21.17 -12.66
CA VAL A 75 5.84 -20.20 -11.56
C VAL A 75 4.88 -19.02 -11.80
N GLU A 76 4.92 -18.44 -13.00
CA GLU A 76 4.05 -17.31 -13.34
C GLU A 76 2.58 -17.74 -13.41
N ASN A 77 2.26 -18.89 -14.00
CA ASN A 77 0.92 -19.46 -14.02
C ASN A 77 0.39 -19.71 -12.60
N LEU A 78 1.23 -20.22 -11.69
CA LEU A 78 0.85 -20.41 -10.29
C LEU A 78 0.52 -19.09 -9.59
N ALA A 79 1.30 -18.03 -9.83
CA ALA A 79 1.05 -16.70 -9.29
C ALA A 79 -0.26 -16.13 -9.83
N ILE A 80 -0.51 -16.24 -11.14
CA ILE A 80 -1.75 -15.81 -11.79
C ILE A 80 -2.95 -16.56 -11.21
N HIS A 81 -2.85 -17.89 -11.14
CA HIS A 81 -3.94 -18.72 -10.60
C HIS A 81 -4.30 -18.32 -9.16
N ARG A 82 -3.28 -18.21 -8.29
CA ARG A 82 -3.50 -17.86 -6.88
C ARG A 82 -4.09 -16.47 -6.68
N VAL A 83 -3.62 -15.47 -7.42
CA VAL A 83 -4.15 -14.11 -7.28
C VAL A 83 -5.56 -13.99 -7.84
N CYS A 84 -5.89 -14.69 -8.93
CA CYS A 84 -7.26 -14.79 -9.45
C CYS A 84 -8.18 -15.46 -8.42
N GLN A 85 -7.75 -16.57 -7.82
CA GLN A 85 -8.50 -17.25 -6.77
C GLN A 85 -8.71 -16.34 -5.53
N LEU A 86 -7.65 -15.62 -5.11
CA LEU A 86 -7.66 -14.78 -3.92
C LEU A 86 -8.67 -13.63 -4.01
N PHE A 87 -8.78 -13.00 -5.18
CA PHE A 87 -9.64 -11.83 -5.37
C PHE A 87 -10.94 -12.13 -6.15
N GLY A 88 -11.10 -13.33 -6.69
CA GLY A 88 -12.25 -13.68 -7.52
C GLY A 88 -12.21 -13.02 -8.92
N ALA A 89 -11.03 -12.72 -9.43
CA ALA A 89 -10.84 -12.15 -10.77
C ALA A 89 -10.67 -13.25 -11.83
N LYS A 90 -11.07 -12.97 -13.08
CA LYS A 90 -10.91 -13.90 -14.20
C LYS A 90 -9.51 -13.85 -14.81
N TYR A 91 -8.91 -12.66 -14.85
CA TYR A 91 -7.63 -12.41 -15.51
C TYR A 91 -6.71 -11.59 -14.60
N ALA A 92 -5.44 -11.93 -14.63
CA ALA A 92 -4.41 -11.21 -13.88
C ALA A 92 -3.12 -11.05 -14.71
N ASN A 93 -2.43 -9.92 -14.52
CA ASN A 93 -1.04 -9.74 -14.93
C ASN A 93 -0.19 -9.54 -13.67
N VAL A 94 0.76 -10.44 -13.42
CA VAL A 94 1.65 -10.43 -12.24
C VAL A 94 3.03 -9.86 -12.54
N GLN A 95 3.30 -9.42 -13.76
CA GLN A 95 4.60 -8.90 -14.18
C GLN A 95 4.91 -7.45 -13.77
N PRO A 96 3.95 -6.56 -13.42
CA PRO A 96 4.33 -5.21 -13.02
C PRO A 96 5.37 -5.20 -11.88
N HIS A 97 6.47 -4.46 -12.09
CA HIS A 97 7.57 -4.36 -11.12
C HIS A 97 7.17 -3.56 -9.88
N SER A 98 6.15 -2.70 -10.00
CA SER A 98 5.60 -1.88 -8.92
C SER A 98 4.14 -1.55 -9.17
N GLY A 99 3.44 -1.04 -8.14
CA GLY A 99 2.10 -0.48 -8.29
C GLY A 99 2.07 0.71 -9.26
N ALA A 100 3.09 1.56 -9.23
CA ALA A 100 3.20 2.69 -10.16
C ALA A 100 3.24 2.24 -11.63
N GLN A 101 4.01 1.20 -11.94
CA GLN A 101 4.08 0.64 -13.30
C GLN A 101 2.77 -0.06 -13.70
N ALA A 102 2.10 -0.75 -12.77
CA ALA A 102 0.77 -1.30 -13.00
C ALA A 102 -0.22 -0.19 -13.36
N ASN A 103 -0.23 0.90 -12.59
CA ASN A 103 -1.11 2.04 -12.84
C ASN A 103 -0.81 2.71 -14.20
N MET A 104 0.47 2.94 -14.52
CA MET A 104 0.84 3.55 -15.81
C MET A 104 0.48 2.67 -17.00
N ALA A 105 0.56 1.34 -16.88
CA ALA A 105 0.08 0.42 -17.92
C ALA A 105 -1.44 0.51 -18.14
N VAL A 106 -2.21 0.71 -17.06
CA VAL A 106 -3.66 0.95 -17.14
C VAL A 106 -3.96 2.25 -17.90
N TYR A 107 -3.30 3.35 -17.56
CA TYR A 107 -3.43 4.61 -18.27
C TYR A 107 -3.08 4.44 -19.76
N GLN A 108 -1.95 3.82 -20.08
CA GLN A 108 -1.51 3.60 -21.47
C GLN A 108 -2.49 2.73 -22.26
N ALA A 109 -3.15 1.76 -21.60
CA ALA A 109 -4.09 0.86 -22.25
C ALA A 109 -5.45 1.50 -22.52
N LEU A 110 -5.91 2.42 -21.66
CA LEU A 110 -7.28 2.94 -21.68
C LEU A 110 -7.40 4.39 -22.12
N CYS A 111 -6.32 5.19 -21.98
CA CYS A 111 -6.32 6.62 -22.22
C CYS A 111 -5.27 7.01 -23.28
N LYS A 112 -5.50 8.15 -23.93
CA LYS A 112 -4.52 8.85 -24.75
C LYS A 112 -3.98 10.05 -23.99
N PRO A 113 -2.74 10.51 -24.28
CA PRO A 113 -2.25 11.77 -23.72
C PRO A 113 -3.26 12.91 -23.94
N GLY A 114 -3.55 13.64 -22.87
CA GLY A 114 -4.55 14.71 -22.85
C GLY A 114 -5.98 14.29 -22.50
N ASP A 115 -6.30 12.99 -22.44
CA ASP A 115 -7.61 12.54 -21.98
C ASP A 115 -7.86 12.98 -20.52
N THR A 116 -9.12 13.33 -20.22
CA THR A 116 -9.53 13.72 -18.87
C THR A 116 -9.68 12.51 -17.96
N VAL A 117 -9.07 12.57 -16.79
CA VAL A 117 -9.12 11.54 -15.74
C VAL A 117 -9.47 12.18 -14.41
N LEU A 118 -10.43 11.62 -13.69
CA LEU A 118 -10.72 12.01 -12.31
C LEU A 118 -9.91 11.11 -11.35
N GLY A 119 -9.19 11.74 -10.42
CA GLY A 119 -8.43 11.05 -9.36
C GLY A 119 -8.54 11.79 -8.03
N MET A 120 -8.42 11.07 -6.92
CA MET A 120 -8.38 11.73 -5.61
C MET A 120 -7.15 12.62 -5.51
N SER A 121 -7.33 13.86 -5.06
CA SER A 121 -6.22 14.80 -4.86
C SER A 121 -5.23 14.26 -3.81
N LEU A 122 -3.95 14.62 -3.98
CA LEU A 122 -2.89 14.18 -3.07
C LEU A 122 -3.15 14.63 -1.63
N ASP A 123 -3.63 15.87 -1.47
CA ASP A 123 -3.93 16.47 -0.16
C ASP A 123 -5.13 15.83 0.55
N ASN A 124 -5.97 15.11 -0.19
CA ASN A 124 -7.12 14.37 0.34
C ASN A 124 -6.84 12.86 0.46
N GLY A 125 -5.59 12.44 0.27
CA GLY A 125 -5.16 11.07 0.46
C GLY A 125 -4.94 10.26 -0.82
N GLY A 126 -4.98 10.87 -2.00
CA GLY A 126 -4.65 10.21 -3.27
C GLY A 126 -3.21 9.73 -3.34
N HIS A 127 -2.88 8.91 -4.33
CA HIS A 127 -1.52 8.47 -4.60
C HIS A 127 -0.88 9.35 -5.69
N LEU A 128 0.46 9.44 -5.72
CA LEU A 128 1.19 10.18 -6.77
C LEU A 128 0.74 9.80 -8.19
N THR A 129 0.51 8.51 -8.44
CA THR A 129 0.07 8.00 -9.74
C THR A 129 -1.42 8.25 -10.04
N HIS A 130 -2.16 8.91 -9.16
CA HIS A 130 -3.56 9.29 -9.40
C HIS A 130 -3.68 10.72 -9.98
N GLY A 131 -2.58 11.27 -10.51
CA GLY A 131 -2.60 12.55 -11.22
C GLY A 131 -1.80 13.66 -10.59
N SER A 132 -0.83 13.35 -9.70
CA SER A 132 0.08 14.37 -9.16
C SER A 132 0.82 15.08 -10.30
N PRO A 133 0.92 16.44 -10.29
CA PRO A 133 1.55 17.21 -11.35
C PRO A 133 3.03 16.85 -11.61
N VAL A 134 3.70 16.29 -10.62
CA VAL A 134 5.11 15.84 -10.73
C VAL A 134 5.25 14.38 -11.17
N ASN A 135 4.13 13.67 -11.29
CA ASN A 135 4.11 12.28 -11.74
C ASN A 135 3.74 12.19 -13.22
N GLN A 136 4.18 11.11 -13.88
CA GLN A 136 3.86 10.86 -15.29
C GLN A 136 2.34 10.94 -15.57
N SER A 137 1.48 10.54 -14.62
CA SER A 137 0.03 10.65 -14.75
C SER A 137 -0.42 12.10 -14.91
N GLY A 138 0.08 13.02 -14.08
CA GLY A 138 -0.24 14.45 -14.17
C GLY A 138 0.45 15.17 -15.33
N LEU A 139 1.58 14.62 -15.84
CA LEU A 139 2.29 15.20 -16.98
C LEU A 139 1.66 14.85 -18.33
N LEU A 140 1.02 13.69 -18.45
CA LEU A 140 0.48 13.18 -19.72
C LEU A 140 -1.02 13.36 -19.87
N TYR A 141 -1.78 13.43 -18.79
CA TYR A 141 -3.25 13.42 -18.83
C TYR A 141 -3.82 14.69 -18.19
N ASN A 142 -5.04 15.06 -18.62
CA ASN A 142 -5.79 16.16 -18.02
C ASN A 142 -6.44 15.67 -16.74
N ILE A 143 -5.78 15.92 -15.60
CA ILE A 143 -6.27 15.44 -14.31
C ILE A 143 -7.22 16.46 -13.69
N VAL A 144 -8.42 16.03 -13.38
CA VAL A 144 -9.38 16.78 -12.58
C VAL A 144 -9.50 16.11 -11.22
N PRO A 145 -9.03 16.75 -10.14
CA PRO A 145 -9.02 16.14 -8.82
C PRO A 145 -10.41 16.17 -8.19
N TYR A 146 -10.77 15.09 -7.49
CA TYR A 146 -11.85 15.10 -6.52
C TYR A 146 -11.27 15.00 -5.10
N GLY A 147 -12.08 15.38 -4.11
CA GLY A 147 -11.63 15.41 -2.71
C GLY A 147 -12.60 14.74 -1.75
N VAL A 148 -12.51 15.17 -0.51
CA VAL A 148 -13.41 14.79 0.58
C VAL A 148 -14.21 16.01 1.07
N ASP A 149 -15.32 15.77 1.77
CA ASP A 149 -16.12 16.79 2.41
C ASP A 149 -15.43 17.37 3.67
N GLU A 150 -16.14 18.25 4.37
CA GLU A 150 -15.67 18.88 5.62
C GLU A 150 -15.41 17.87 6.76
N ASN A 151 -16.03 16.70 6.69
CA ASN A 151 -15.86 15.61 7.65
C ASN A 151 -14.71 14.65 7.27
N GLY A 152 -14.04 14.89 6.14
CA GLY A 152 -12.99 14.03 5.61
C GLY A 152 -13.52 12.76 4.92
N LEU A 153 -14.75 12.78 4.41
CA LEU A 153 -15.41 11.67 3.73
C LEU A 153 -15.55 11.95 2.23
N ILE A 154 -15.49 10.91 1.39
CA ILE A 154 -15.74 11.05 -0.05
C ILE A 154 -17.19 11.45 -0.28
N ASP A 155 -17.38 12.60 -0.92
CA ASP A 155 -18.70 13.10 -1.35
C ASP A 155 -19.02 12.52 -2.74
N TYR A 156 -19.82 11.45 -2.76
CA TYR A 156 -20.21 10.77 -4.00
C TYR A 156 -21.16 11.60 -4.87
N ASP A 157 -21.96 12.50 -4.28
CA ASP A 157 -22.86 13.36 -5.05
C ASP A 157 -22.07 14.47 -5.76
N ALA A 158 -21.12 15.09 -5.06
CA ALA A 158 -20.20 16.05 -5.67
C ALA A 158 -19.34 15.38 -6.76
N LEU A 159 -18.87 14.14 -6.54
CA LEU A 159 -18.13 13.37 -7.54
C LEU A 159 -18.98 13.09 -8.78
N ARG A 160 -20.27 12.75 -8.63
CA ARG A 160 -21.19 12.51 -9.74
C ARG A 160 -21.41 13.77 -10.59
N GLU A 161 -21.64 14.92 -9.95
CA GLU A 161 -21.78 16.20 -10.67
C GLU A 161 -20.49 16.60 -11.37
N LEU A 162 -19.32 16.36 -10.74
CA LEU A 162 -18.03 16.58 -11.37
C LEU A 162 -17.83 15.67 -12.61
N ALA A 163 -18.17 14.40 -12.50
CA ALA A 163 -18.06 13.44 -13.60
C ALA A 163 -18.98 13.84 -14.77
N LYS A 164 -20.23 14.28 -14.50
CA LYS A 164 -21.15 14.79 -15.53
C LYS A 164 -20.61 16.03 -16.23
N LYS A 165 -20.01 16.93 -15.49
CA LYS A 165 -19.45 18.18 -16.03
C LYS A 165 -18.22 17.91 -16.89
N GLU A 166 -17.28 17.11 -16.41
CA GLU A 166 -15.95 16.94 -17.00
C GLU A 166 -15.90 15.82 -18.06
N GLN A 167 -16.89 14.91 -18.10
CA GLN A 167 -17.00 13.78 -19.04
C GLN A 167 -15.68 13.00 -19.17
N PRO A 168 -15.11 12.48 -18.05
CA PRO A 168 -13.79 11.88 -18.04
C PRO A 168 -13.74 10.57 -18.85
N LYS A 169 -12.55 10.23 -19.33
CA LYS A 169 -12.29 8.93 -19.95
C LYS A 169 -12.19 7.83 -18.89
N MET A 170 -11.72 8.17 -17.69
CA MET A 170 -11.48 7.24 -16.58
C MET A 170 -11.68 7.94 -15.24
N ILE A 171 -12.26 7.23 -14.28
CA ILE A 171 -12.33 7.63 -12.88
C ILE A 171 -11.50 6.65 -12.05
N ILE A 172 -10.61 7.18 -11.21
CA ILE A 172 -9.75 6.37 -10.33
C ILE A 172 -10.30 6.41 -8.92
N ALA A 173 -10.63 5.25 -8.37
CA ALA A 173 -10.94 5.07 -6.97
C ALA A 173 -9.76 4.42 -6.24
N GLY A 174 -9.58 4.75 -4.97
CA GLY A 174 -8.47 4.25 -4.15
C GLY A 174 -7.66 5.38 -3.55
N ALA A 175 -7.00 5.11 -2.43
CA ALA A 175 -6.28 6.12 -1.68
C ALA A 175 -5.10 5.55 -0.90
N SER A 176 -4.12 6.42 -0.60
CA SER A 176 -2.96 6.13 0.22
C SER A 176 -3.13 6.56 1.69
N ALA A 177 -4.04 7.50 1.96
CA ALA A 177 -4.24 8.08 3.28
C ALA A 177 -5.73 8.35 3.61
N TYR A 178 -6.63 7.51 3.14
CA TYR A 178 -8.06 7.60 3.44
C TYR A 178 -8.44 6.52 4.47
N PRO A 179 -8.92 6.91 5.67
CA PRO A 179 -9.10 5.96 6.77
C PRO A 179 -10.46 5.25 6.74
N ARG A 180 -11.38 5.62 5.88
CA ARG A 180 -12.74 5.09 5.84
C ARG A 180 -12.94 4.07 4.72
N ALA A 181 -14.04 3.33 4.79
CA ALA A 181 -14.44 2.42 3.72
C ALA A 181 -14.77 3.18 2.44
N ILE A 182 -14.40 2.60 1.30
CA ILE A 182 -14.70 3.13 -0.05
C ILE A 182 -15.82 2.28 -0.64
N ASP A 183 -16.86 2.92 -1.14
CA ASP A 183 -17.98 2.27 -1.83
C ASP A 183 -17.71 2.19 -3.34
N PHE A 184 -17.16 1.06 -3.78
CA PHE A 184 -16.84 0.83 -5.18
C PHE A 184 -18.07 0.66 -6.07
N ALA A 185 -19.24 0.27 -5.51
CA ALA A 185 -20.48 0.21 -6.27
C ALA A 185 -20.94 1.60 -6.69
N LYS A 186 -20.88 2.58 -5.76
CA LYS A 186 -21.19 3.98 -6.09
C LYS A 186 -20.21 4.56 -7.11
N PHE A 187 -18.92 4.27 -6.99
CA PHE A 187 -17.95 4.67 -8.00
C PHE A 187 -18.28 4.11 -9.38
N ALA A 188 -18.69 2.84 -9.47
CA ALA A 188 -19.08 2.20 -10.72
C ALA A 188 -20.33 2.85 -11.33
N GLU A 189 -21.37 3.12 -10.53
CA GLU A 189 -22.56 3.84 -10.99
C GLU A 189 -22.16 5.18 -11.61
N ILE A 190 -21.33 5.96 -10.92
CA ILE A 190 -20.91 7.30 -11.38
C ILE A 190 -20.07 7.20 -12.66
N ALA A 191 -19.09 6.30 -12.71
CA ALA A 191 -18.22 6.15 -13.87
C ALA A 191 -18.99 5.69 -15.11
N HIS A 192 -19.83 4.66 -14.97
CA HIS A 192 -20.58 4.10 -16.07
C HIS A 192 -21.72 5.01 -16.54
N GLU A 193 -22.30 5.84 -15.65
CA GLU A 193 -23.31 6.86 -16.02
C GLU A 193 -22.78 7.85 -17.08
N VAL A 194 -21.48 8.15 -17.05
CA VAL A 194 -20.82 9.06 -18.01
C VAL A 194 -19.99 8.33 -19.07
N GLY A 195 -20.06 7.01 -19.13
CA GLY A 195 -19.29 6.19 -20.09
C GLY A 195 -17.78 6.15 -19.82
N ALA A 196 -17.35 6.46 -18.60
CA ALA A 196 -15.96 6.37 -18.18
C ALA A 196 -15.60 4.97 -17.69
N TYR A 197 -14.32 4.58 -17.83
CA TYR A 197 -13.80 3.40 -17.15
C TYR A 197 -13.68 3.65 -15.64
N LEU A 198 -14.06 2.67 -14.83
CA LEU A 198 -13.71 2.65 -13.42
C LEU A 198 -12.40 1.89 -13.22
N PHE A 199 -11.36 2.60 -12.81
CA PHE A 199 -10.09 2.05 -12.38
C PHE A 199 -9.98 2.10 -10.86
N VAL A 200 -9.75 0.96 -10.20
CA VAL A 200 -9.55 0.91 -8.74
C VAL A 200 -8.12 0.52 -8.42
N ASP A 201 -7.41 1.38 -7.69
CA ASP A 201 -6.14 1.08 -7.04
C ASP A 201 -6.40 0.68 -5.59
N MET A 202 -6.44 -0.64 -5.32
CA MET A 202 -6.68 -1.15 -3.96
C MET A 202 -5.40 -1.41 -3.17
N ALA A 203 -4.27 -0.87 -3.58
CA ALA A 203 -2.96 -1.21 -3.02
C ALA A 203 -2.90 -1.17 -1.50
N HIS A 204 -3.47 -0.15 -0.86
CA HIS A 204 -3.47 -0.02 0.59
C HIS A 204 -4.36 -1.04 1.31
N ILE A 205 -5.48 -1.39 0.72
CA ILE A 205 -6.50 -2.24 1.34
C ILE A 205 -6.54 -3.68 0.78
N ALA A 206 -5.60 -4.05 -0.10
CA ALA A 206 -5.65 -5.34 -0.79
C ALA A 206 -5.70 -6.55 0.17
N GLY A 207 -4.98 -6.51 1.28
CA GLY A 207 -5.04 -7.55 2.30
C GLY A 207 -6.41 -7.63 2.97
N LEU A 208 -7.06 -6.49 3.22
CA LEU A 208 -8.41 -6.41 3.78
C LEU A 208 -9.47 -6.94 2.80
N VAL A 209 -9.33 -6.60 1.51
CA VAL A 209 -10.20 -7.11 0.44
C VAL A 209 -10.04 -8.63 0.33
N ALA A 210 -8.80 -9.15 0.31
CA ALA A 210 -8.52 -10.58 0.27
C ALA A 210 -9.12 -11.34 1.46
N ALA A 211 -9.15 -10.72 2.64
CA ALA A 211 -9.74 -11.29 3.85
C ALA A 211 -11.27 -11.10 3.97
N GLY A 212 -11.91 -10.37 3.03
CA GLY A 212 -13.34 -10.06 3.08
C GLY A 212 -13.71 -9.03 4.16
N LEU A 213 -12.78 -8.18 4.55
CA LEU A 213 -12.95 -7.11 5.57
C LEU A 213 -13.17 -5.72 4.97
N HIS A 214 -13.10 -5.62 3.65
CA HIS A 214 -13.45 -4.44 2.87
C HIS A 214 -14.18 -4.90 1.60
N GLN A 215 -15.09 -4.07 1.07
CA GLN A 215 -15.77 -4.36 -0.20
C GLN A 215 -14.73 -4.67 -1.29
N SER A 216 -14.95 -5.74 -2.05
CA SER A 216 -14.12 -6.06 -3.20
C SER A 216 -14.46 -5.15 -4.38
N PRO A 217 -13.48 -4.54 -5.05
CA PRO A 217 -13.72 -3.77 -6.27
C PRO A 217 -13.96 -4.65 -7.51
N ILE A 218 -13.57 -5.92 -7.49
CA ILE A 218 -13.57 -6.82 -8.66
C ILE A 218 -14.92 -6.93 -9.36
N PRO A 219 -16.07 -6.99 -8.66
CA PRO A 219 -17.37 -7.04 -9.33
C PRO A 219 -17.80 -5.74 -10.01
N TYR A 220 -17.17 -4.62 -9.67
CA TYR A 220 -17.62 -3.27 -10.06
C TYR A 220 -16.70 -2.57 -11.04
N ALA A 221 -15.38 -2.78 -10.90
CA ALA A 221 -14.38 -2.06 -11.66
C ALA A 221 -14.08 -2.74 -13.01
N ASP A 222 -13.76 -1.92 -14.02
CA ASP A 222 -13.25 -2.40 -15.32
C ASP A 222 -11.83 -2.95 -15.15
N VAL A 223 -11.04 -2.32 -14.27
CA VAL A 223 -9.68 -2.75 -13.92
C VAL A 223 -9.36 -2.44 -12.47
N VAL A 224 -8.63 -3.35 -11.85
CA VAL A 224 -8.13 -3.21 -10.48
C VAL A 224 -6.61 -3.40 -10.48
N THR A 225 -5.91 -2.50 -9.82
CA THR A 225 -4.48 -2.69 -9.53
C THR A 225 -4.24 -2.84 -8.04
N THR A 226 -3.13 -3.45 -7.71
CA THR A 226 -2.64 -3.49 -6.34
C THR A 226 -1.12 -3.57 -6.30
N THR A 227 -0.54 -3.14 -5.18
CA THR A 227 0.80 -3.56 -4.75
C THR A 227 0.71 -4.87 -3.97
N THR A 228 1.83 -5.58 -3.87
CA THR A 228 1.88 -6.85 -3.13
C THR A 228 2.50 -6.74 -1.72
N HIS A 229 3.09 -5.58 -1.38
CA HIS A 229 3.97 -5.41 -0.21
C HIS A 229 3.39 -4.60 0.96
N LYS A 230 2.09 -4.20 0.91
CA LYS A 230 1.45 -3.44 2.00
C LYS A 230 0.63 -4.37 2.91
N THR A 231 -0.67 -4.18 3.01
CA THR A 231 -1.54 -5.08 3.79
C THR A 231 -1.51 -6.53 3.28
N LEU A 232 -1.20 -6.76 2.00
CA LEU A 232 -1.09 -8.10 1.42
C LEU A 232 0.17 -8.86 1.91
N ARG A 233 1.16 -8.16 2.48
CA ARG A 233 2.34 -8.74 3.15
C ARG A 233 3.21 -9.60 2.23
N GLY A 234 3.42 -9.18 0.99
CA GLY A 234 4.27 -9.86 0.01
C GLY A 234 5.50 -9.07 -0.42
N PRO A 235 6.19 -9.51 -1.48
CA PRO A 235 7.34 -8.80 -2.03
C PRO A 235 6.91 -7.46 -2.63
N ARG A 236 7.84 -6.54 -2.80
CA ARG A 236 7.59 -5.31 -3.55
C ARG A 236 7.31 -5.63 -5.01
N GLY A 237 6.14 -5.22 -5.48
CA GLY A 237 5.66 -5.46 -6.83
C GLY A 237 4.24 -4.96 -7.04
N GLY A 238 3.71 -5.13 -8.26
CA GLY A 238 2.36 -4.77 -8.63
C GLY A 238 1.62 -5.92 -9.33
N VAL A 239 0.30 -5.79 -9.42
CA VAL A 239 -0.60 -6.71 -10.12
C VAL A 239 -1.71 -5.90 -10.78
N ILE A 240 -2.16 -6.35 -11.95
CA ILE A 240 -3.37 -5.85 -12.64
C ILE A 240 -4.39 -6.97 -12.71
N LEU A 241 -5.64 -6.68 -12.39
CA LEU A 241 -6.76 -7.63 -12.38
C LEU A 241 -7.92 -7.08 -13.20
N THR A 242 -8.62 -7.94 -13.92
CA THR A 242 -9.86 -7.60 -14.62
C THR A 242 -10.73 -8.83 -14.85
N ASN A 243 -12.01 -8.61 -15.11
CA ASN A 243 -12.95 -9.67 -15.53
C ASN A 243 -13.19 -9.67 -17.05
N ASP A 244 -12.64 -8.69 -17.77
CA ASP A 244 -12.79 -8.52 -19.22
C ASP A 244 -11.55 -9.04 -19.97
N GLU A 245 -11.76 -9.98 -20.89
CA GLU A 245 -10.68 -10.60 -21.66
C GLU A 245 -9.97 -9.62 -22.61
N GLU A 246 -10.72 -8.72 -23.23
CA GLU A 246 -10.14 -7.75 -24.16
C GLU A 246 -9.31 -6.69 -23.43
N LEU A 247 -9.76 -6.28 -22.24
CA LEU A 247 -8.97 -5.42 -21.36
C LEU A 247 -7.71 -6.14 -20.88
N ALA A 248 -7.80 -7.42 -20.50
CA ALA A 248 -6.63 -8.21 -20.09
C ALA A 248 -5.56 -8.24 -21.19
N LYS A 249 -5.97 -8.44 -22.47
CA LYS A 249 -5.06 -8.40 -23.64
C LYS A 249 -4.38 -7.03 -23.79
N LYS A 250 -5.13 -5.93 -23.59
CA LYS A 250 -4.61 -4.57 -23.64
C LYS A 250 -3.60 -4.33 -22.51
N PHE A 251 -3.90 -4.72 -21.29
CA PHE A 251 -2.99 -4.57 -20.15
C PHE A 251 -1.72 -5.40 -20.33
N ASN A 252 -1.83 -6.63 -20.80
CA ASN A 252 -0.67 -7.45 -21.13
C ASN A 252 0.23 -6.76 -22.16
N LYS A 253 -0.34 -6.20 -23.23
CA LYS A 253 0.42 -5.44 -24.23
C LYS A 253 1.03 -4.16 -23.66
N ALA A 254 0.33 -3.47 -22.76
CA ALA A 254 0.84 -2.26 -22.12
C ALA A 254 2.00 -2.55 -21.15
N ILE A 255 2.00 -3.71 -20.48
CA ILE A 255 3.13 -4.16 -19.67
C ILE A 255 4.26 -4.60 -20.58
N PHE A 256 4.06 -5.61 -21.39
CA PHE A 256 5.08 -6.09 -22.33
C PHE A 256 4.52 -6.18 -23.74
N PRO A 257 5.14 -5.50 -24.71
CA PRO A 257 6.40 -4.73 -24.64
C PRO A 257 6.24 -3.24 -24.32
N GLY A 258 5.09 -2.80 -23.81
CA GLY A 258 4.74 -1.38 -23.72
C GLY A 258 5.58 -0.58 -22.71
N THR A 259 5.67 -1.02 -21.47
CA THR A 259 6.32 -0.29 -20.37
C THR A 259 7.46 -1.06 -19.70
N GLN A 260 7.54 -2.37 -19.91
CA GLN A 260 8.55 -3.27 -19.34
C GLN A 260 9.17 -4.16 -20.41
N GLY A 261 10.36 -4.72 -20.12
CA GLY A 261 11.01 -5.82 -20.81
C GLY A 261 10.85 -7.12 -20.03
N GLY A 262 11.98 -7.79 -19.71
CA GLY A 262 11.97 -9.06 -18.96
C GLY A 262 11.30 -8.95 -17.59
N PRO A 263 10.39 -9.87 -17.25
CA PRO A 263 9.78 -9.93 -15.94
C PRO A 263 10.80 -10.36 -14.87
N LEU A 264 10.52 -9.98 -13.62
CA LEU A 264 11.34 -10.37 -12.46
C LEU A 264 10.80 -11.69 -11.90
N GLU A 265 11.24 -12.82 -12.45
CA GLU A 265 10.68 -14.15 -12.14
C GLU A 265 10.86 -14.53 -10.66
N HIS A 266 11.96 -14.13 -10.01
CA HIS A 266 12.17 -14.29 -8.58
C HIS A 266 11.15 -13.48 -7.74
N VAL A 267 10.74 -12.30 -8.20
CA VAL A 267 9.69 -11.52 -7.55
C VAL A 267 8.31 -12.16 -7.80
N ILE A 268 8.07 -12.68 -8.99
CA ILE A 268 6.81 -13.40 -9.32
C ILE A 268 6.68 -14.65 -8.46
N ALA A 269 7.77 -15.39 -8.25
CA ALA A 269 7.79 -16.53 -7.32
C ALA A 269 7.45 -16.11 -5.89
N ALA A 270 8.01 -15.01 -5.42
CA ALA A 270 7.69 -14.46 -4.11
C ALA A 270 6.22 -13.95 -4.01
N LYS A 271 5.66 -13.41 -5.11
CA LYS A 271 4.21 -13.11 -5.21
C LYS A 271 3.38 -14.40 -5.09
N ALA A 272 3.80 -15.49 -5.77
CA ALA A 272 3.11 -16.77 -5.66
C ALA A 272 3.10 -17.32 -4.22
N VAL A 273 4.20 -17.16 -3.47
CA VAL A 273 4.25 -17.50 -2.03
C VAL A 273 3.27 -16.62 -1.25
N CYS A 274 3.34 -15.31 -1.42
CA CYS A 274 2.45 -14.33 -0.75
C CYS A 274 0.97 -14.65 -0.98
N PHE A 275 0.56 -14.91 -2.21
CA PHE A 275 -0.83 -15.24 -2.53
C PHE A 275 -1.23 -16.60 -1.93
N GLY A 276 -0.32 -17.57 -1.88
CA GLY A 276 -0.54 -18.84 -1.20
C GLY A 276 -0.73 -18.68 0.32
N GLU A 277 0.01 -17.78 0.95
CA GLU A 277 -0.19 -17.43 2.36
C GLU A 277 -1.51 -16.70 2.57
N ALA A 278 -1.87 -15.77 1.67
CA ALA A 278 -3.10 -14.99 1.76
C ALA A 278 -4.39 -15.81 1.58
N LEU A 279 -4.30 -16.97 0.91
CA LEU A 279 -5.40 -17.92 0.78
C LEU A 279 -5.65 -18.75 2.04
N ARG A 280 -4.77 -18.73 3.03
CA ARG A 280 -4.91 -19.52 4.26
C ARG A 280 -5.82 -18.82 5.28
N PRO A 281 -6.52 -19.57 6.14
CA PRO A 281 -7.38 -19.00 7.18
C PRO A 281 -6.64 -18.07 8.16
N GLU A 282 -5.37 -18.35 8.44
CA GLU A 282 -4.53 -17.56 9.33
C GLU A 282 -4.33 -16.11 8.82
N PHE A 283 -4.34 -15.93 7.51
CA PHE A 283 -4.24 -14.59 6.92
C PHE A 283 -5.49 -13.74 7.22
N LYS A 284 -6.68 -14.36 7.19
CA LYS A 284 -7.92 -13.67 7.57
C LYS A 284 -7.89 -13.25 9.03
N ALA A 285 -7.45 -14.13 9.93
CA ALA A 285 -7.28 -13.81 11.34
C ALA A 285 -6.26 -12.67 11.55
N TYR A 286 -5.14 -12.69 10.82
CA TYR A 286 -4.15 -11.61 10.83
C TYR A 286 -4.78 -10.28 10.41
N GLN A 287 -5.49 -10.22 9.29
CA GLN A 287 -6.13 -8.98 8.82
C GLN A 287 -7.21 -8.48 9.80
N GLN A 288 -7.95 -9.37 10.44
CA GLN A 288 -8.89 -9.00 11.50
C GLN A 288 -8.18 -8.31 12.66
N ASN A 289 -7.02 -8.83 13.06
CA ASN A 289 -6.19 -8.21 14.10
C ASN A 289 -5.64 -6.85 13.64
N VAL A 290 -5.28 -6.69 12.37
CA VAL A 290 -4.85 -5.39 11.81
C VAL A 290 -5.93 -4.34 11.99
N VAL A 291 -7.18 -4.65 11.63
CA VAL A 291 -8.32 -3.72 11.78
C VAL A 291 -8.65 -3.47 13.25
N THR A 292 -8.62 -4.51 14.08
CA THR A 292 -8.88 -4.38 15.52
C THR A 292 -7.84 -3.49 16.19
N ASN A 293 -6.56 -3.71 15.90
CA ASN A 293 -5.45 -2.88 16.40
C ASN A 293 -5.58 -1.42 15.92
N ALA A 294 -5.97 -1.21 14.66
CA ALA A 294 -6.17 0.14 14.14
C ALA A 294 -7.29 0.88 14.89
N ARG A 295 -8.40 0.22 15.16
CA ARG A 295 -9.51 0.82 15.94
C ARG A 295 -9.09 1.13 17.36
N VAL A 296 -8.43 0.19 18.06
CA VAL A 296 -7.93 0.40 19.43
C VAL A 296 -6.96 1.58 19.49
N LEU A 297 -6.03 1.67 18.51
CA LEU A 297 -5.07 2.76 18.45
C LEU A 297 -5.78 4.10 18.15
N ALA A 298 -6.74 4.14 17.23
CA ALA A 298 -7.51 5.33 16.91
C ALA A 298 -8.30 5.85 18.11
N ASP A 299 -9.04 4.97 18.80
CA ASP A 299 -9.80 5.31 20.00
C ASP A 299 -8.89 5.82 21.12
N ALA A 300 -7.72 5.21 21.29
CA ALA A 300 -6.75 5.63 22.31
C ALA A 300 -6.16 7.01 22.00
N LEU A 301 -5.82 7.29 20.75
CA LEU A 301 -5.34 8.61 20.30
C LEU A 301 -6.39 9.71 20.55
N GLN A 302 -7.64 9.44 20.20
CA GLN A 302 -8.75 10.40 20.44
C GLN A 302 -8.95 10.66 21.95
N LYS A 303 -8.85 9.62 22.79
CA LYS A 303 -8.91 9.78 24.27
C LYS A 303 -7.75 10.59 24.83
N GLN A 304 -6.60 10.58 24.18
CA GLN A 304 -5.46 11.44 24.55
C GLN A 304 -5.68 12.90 24.13
N GLY A 305 -6.56 13.17 23.16
CA GLY A 305 -6.88 14.53 22.71
C GLY A 305 -6.54 14.83 21.25
N PHE A 306 -6.09 13.84 20.48
CA PHE A 306 -5.90 14.02 19.05
C PHE A 306 -7.23 14.01 18.29
N ASP A 307 -7.33 14.84 17.26
CA ASP A 307 -8.36 14.70 16.23
C ASP A 307 -7.89 13.73 15.14
N LEU A 308 -8.81 12.95 14.58
CA LEU A 308 -8.56 12.06 13.46
C LEU A 308 -9.39 12.49 12.26
N VAL A 309 -8.77 12.61 11.10
CA VAL A 309 -9.47 12.86 9.83
C VAL A 309 -10.48 11.76 9.58
N GLY A 310 -11.69 12.14 9.18
CA GLY A 310 -12.80 11.20 9.02
C GLY A 310 -13.37 10.68 10.36
N GLY A 311 -12.93 11.18 11.51
CA GLY A 311 -13.43 10.83 12.84
C GLY A 311 -13.04 9.43 13.32
N GLY A 312 -12.02 8.78 12.73
CA GLY A 312 -11.55 7.45 13.13
C GLY A 312 -11.10 6.58 11.96
N THR A 313 -11.21 5.25 12.05
CA THR A 313 -10.81 4.35 10.98
C THR A 313 -11.72 3.12 10.83
N ASP A 314 -11.92 2.69 9.58
CA ASP A 314 -12.58 1.44 9.21
C ASP A 314 -11.59 0.39 8.69
N ASN A 315 -10.32 0.79 8.46
CA ASN A 315 -9.30 -0.05 7.83
C ASN A 315 -8.02 -0.19 8.68
N HIS A 316 -6.86 -0.25 8.06
CA HIS A 316 -5.55 -0.49 8.69
C HIS A 316 -4.79 0.78 9.06
N LEU A 317 -5.26 1.95 8.67
CA LEU A 317 -4.56 3.23 8.85
C LEU A 317 -5.47 4.28 9.48
N MET A 318 -4.86 5.30 10.05
CA MET A 318 -5.50 6.54 10.48
C MET A 318 -4.64 7.74 10.14
N LEU A 319 -5.28 8.89 10.02
CA LEU A 319 -4.65 10.17 9.74
C LEU A 319 -4.91 11.10 10.92
N ILE A 320 -3.86 11.41 11.66
CA ILE A 320 -3.90 12.28 12.84
C ILE A 320 -3.83 13.72 12.38
N ASP A 321 -4.76 14.57 12.84
CA ASP A 321 -4.72 16.01 12.69
C ASP A 321 -3.97 16.64 13.87
N LEU A 322 -2.86 17.31 13.58
CA LEU A 322 -1.95 17.88 14.60
C LEU A 322 -2.22 19.35 14.89
N ARG A 323 -3.16 20.00 14.19
CA ARG A 323 -3.37 21.47 14.31
C ARG A 323 -3.64 21.94 15.75
N LYS A 324 -4.28 21.10 16.58
CA LYS A 324 -4.54 21.43 17.98
C LYS A 324 -3.35 21.21 18.91
N THR A 325 -2.33 20.50 18.49
CA THR A 325 -1.18 20.15 19.35
C THR A 325 -0.04 21.16 19.30
N GLY A 326 -0.07 22.06 18.34
CA GLY A 326 1.02 23.03 18.12
C GLY A 326 2.30 22.42 17.53
N VAL A 327 2.25 21.15 17.09
CA VAL A 327 3.39 20.43 16.51
C VAL A 327 3.08 20.13 15.02
N THR A 328 4.03 20.39 14.12
CA THR A 328 3.89 20.04 12.72
C THR A 328 4.15 18.55 12.47
N GLY A 329 3.64 18.03 11.34
CA GLY A 329 3.93 16.65 10.92
C GLY A 329 5.42 16.36 10.82
N LYS A 330 6.21 17.29 10.27
CA LYS A 330 7.66 17.19 10.17
C LYS A 330 8.34 17.06 11.54
N GLU A 331 7.93 17.89 12.50
CA GLU A 331 8.52 17.87 13.82
C GLU A 331 8.12 16.62 14.61
N LEU A 332 6.86 16.20 14.55
CA LEU A 332 6.44 14.97 15.21
C LEU A 332 7.13 13.75 14.61
N GLN A 333 7.28 13.67 13.27
CA GLN A 333 8.05 12.61 12.63
C GLN A 333 9.49 12.55 13.16
N ARG A 334 10.18 13.69 13.25
CA ARG A 334 11.54 13.77 13.81
C ARG A 334 11.60 13.25 15.26
N ARG A 335 10.67 13.68 16.11
CA ARG A 335 10.60 13.26 17.51
C ARG A 335 10.34 11.76 17.65
N LEU A 336 9.43 11.21 16.82
CA LEU A 336 9.13 9.78 16.83
C LEU A 336 10.32 8.94 16.34
N ASP A 337 11.01 9.34 15.28
CA ASP A 337 12.24 8.68 14.80
C ASP A 337 13.30 8.63 15.90
N GLU A 338 13.46 9.72 16.67
CA GLU A 338 14.43 9.83 17.76
C GLU A 338 14.12 8.87 18.90
N VAL A 339 12.87 8.49 19.10
CA VAL A 339 12.43 7.53 20.13
C VAL A 339 12.09 6.14 19.58
N TYR A 340 12.55 5.84 18.35
CA TYR A 340 12.42 4.54 17.69
C TYR A 340 10.97 4.15 17.31
N ILE A 341 10.16 5.13 16.96
CA ILE A 341 8.83 4.94 16.37
C ILE A 341 8.88 5.50 14.95
N THR A 342 8.70 4.64 13.96
CA THR A 342 8.76 5.01 12.55
C THR A 342 7.37 5.32 12.02
N ALA A 343 7.15 6.55 11.56
CA ALA A 343 5.89 7.02 10.99
C ALA A 343 6.17 8.05 9.89
N ASN A 344 5.18 8.46 9.13
CA ASN A 344 5.37 9.51 8.12
C ASN A 344 4.43 10.69 8.31
N LYS A 345 4.99 11.90 8.17
CA LYS A 345 4.17 13.11 8.02
C LYS A 345 3.27 12.98 6.78
N ASN A 346 2.09 13.56 6.84
CA ASN A 346 1.10 13.52 5.77
C ASN A 346 0.27 14.79 5.76
N ALA A 347 -0.05 15.30 4.58
CA ALA A 347 -1.02 16.38 4.47
C ALA A 347 -2.40 15.91 4.95
N ILE A 348 -3.18 16.83 5.49
CA ILE A 348 -4.58 16.62 5.84
C ILE A 348 -5.47 17.46 4.91
N PRO A 349 -6.77 17.16 4.78
CA PRO A 349 -7.67 18.00 4.02
C PRO A 349 -7.63 19.47 4.49
N ASN A 350 -7.49 20.39 3.54
CA ASN A 350 -7.33 21.83 3.80
C ASN A 350 -6.12 22.15 4.70
N ASP A 351 -5.01 21.44 4.49
CA ASP A 351 -3.79 21.64 5.26
C ASP A 351 -3.24 23.07 5.06
N PRO A 352 -3.04 23.86 6.13
CA PRO A 352 -2.45 25.19 6.01
C PRO A 352 -0.93 25.17 5.76
N GLU A 353 -0.27 24.04 5.97
CA GLU A 353 1.17 23.87 5.83
C GLU A 353 1.55 23.37 4.43
N SER A 354 2.81 23.60 4.05
CA SER A 354 3.35 23.06 2.80
C SER A 354 3.49 21.53 2.85
N PRO A 355 3.54 20.84 1.71
CA PRO A 355 3.74 19.38 1.65
C PRO A 355 5.04 18.89 2.32
N PHE A 356 6.02 19.77 2.51
CA PHE A 356 7.29 19.46 3.19
C PHE A 356 7.22 19.53 4.71
N VAL A 357 6.20 20.19 5.25
CA VAL A 357 5.97 20.41 6.69
C VAL A 357 4.80 19.58 7.18
N THR A 358 3.62 19.78 6.61
CA THR A 358 2.32 19.15 6.88
C THR A 358 1.79 19.37 8.31
N SER A 359 0.47 19.31 8.43
CA SER A 359 -0.23 19.38 9.73
C SER A 359 -0.75 18.01 10.18
N GLY A 360 -0.37 16.95 9.52
CA GLY A 360 -0.84 15.60 9.83
C GLY A 360 0.26 14.54 9.90
N MET A 361 -0.15 13.40 10.47
CA MET A 361 0.66 12.19 10.58
C MET A 361 -0.19 10.98 10.17
N ARG A 362 0.29 10.20 9.17
CA ARG A 362 -0.32 8.93 8.82
C ARG A 362 0.37 7.80 9.57
N ILE A 363 -0.40 6.95 10.23
CA ILE A 363 0.07 5.72 10.88
C ILE A 363 -0.83 4.55 10.54
N GLY A 364 -0.31 3.34 10.66
CA GLY A 364 -1.03 2.10 10.40
C GLY A 364 -0.49 0.93 11.21
N THR A 365 -1.23 -0.16 11.19
CA THR A 365 -1.00 -1.31 12.07
C THR A 365 -0.53 -2.61 11.40
N PRO A 366 -0.33 -2.72 10.07
CA PRO A 366 0.03 -4.00 9.45
C PRO A 366 1.34 -4.60 9.98
N ALA A 367 2.42 -3.81 10.03
CA ALA A 367 3.75 -4.28 10.44
C ALA A 367 3.79 -4.69 11.92
N VAL A 368 3.24 -3.87 12.81
CA VAL A 368 3.19 -4.17 14.25
C VAL A 368 2.30 -5.38 14.53
N THR A 369 1.20 -5.55 13.79
CA THR A 369 0.34 -6.74 13.92
C THR A 369 1.03 -8.01 13.42
N THR A 370 1.79 -7.94 12.31
CA THR A 370 2.63 -9.07 11.86
C THR A 370 3.64 -9.46 12.94
N ARG A 371 4.16 -8.47 13.66
CA ARG A 371 5.12 -8.65 14.75
C ARG A 371 4.49 -9.28 16.01
N GLY A 372 3.17 -9.33 16.11
CA GLY A 372 2.42 -9.93 17.21
C GLY A 372 1.88 -8.93 18.25
N PHE A 373 1.94 -7.63 17.97
CA PHE A 373 1.36 -6.60 18.83
C PHE A 373 -0.17 -6.73 18.88
N GLY A 374 -0.73 -6.49 20.06
CA GLY A 374 -2.17 -6.50 20.32
C GLY A 374 -2.66 -5.19 20.93
N ALA A 375 -3.86 -5.23 21.50
CA ALA A 375 -4.49 -4.07 22.10
C ALA A 375 -3.66 -3.40 23.20
N PRO A 376 -2.97 -4.11 24.11
CA PRO A 376 -2.12 -3.48 25.13
C PRO A 376 -1.01 -2.61 24.53
N GLU A 377 -0.35 -3.09 23.47
CA GLU A 377 0.71 -2.36 22.80
C GLU A 377 0.16 -1.13 22.07
N MET A 378 -1.06 -1.24 21.48
CA MET A 378 -1.73 -0.10 20.81
C MET A 378 -2.02 1.04 21.80
N LEU A 379 -2.46 0.74 23.01
CA LEU A 379 -2.69 1.74 24.06
C LEU A 379 -1.39 2.45 24.44
N ARG A 380 -0.29 1.70 24.58
CA ARG A 380 1.02 2.29 24.89
C ARG A 380 1.57 3.13 23.74
N ILE A 381 1.39 2.69 22.50
CA ILE A 381 1.79 3.46 21.32
C ILE A 381 1.06 4.81 21.27
N ALA A 382 -0.25 4.84 21.54
CA ALA A 382 -1.01 6.08 21.61
C ALA A 382 -0.45 7.03 22.67
N GLU A 383 -0.10 6.51 23.86
CA GLU A 383 0.54 7.28 24.92
C GLU A 383 1.90 7.85 24.48
N PHE A 384 2.74 7.05 23.84
CA PHE A 384 4.05 7.49 23.35
C PHE A 384 3.93 8.59 22.30
N ILE A 385 3.00 8.46 21.36
CA ILE A 385 2.76 9.49 20.33
C ILE A 385 2.29 10.80 20.99
N TRP A 386 1.39 10.70 21.99
CA TRP A 386 0.92 11.87 22.73
C TRP A 386 2.05 12.56 23.49
N GLN A 387 2.83 11.79 24.25
CA GLN A 387 3.99 12.31 24.99
C GLN A 387 5.04 12.92 24.05
N ALA A 388 5.29 12.31 22.89
CA ALA A 388 6.19 12.86 21.88
C ALA A 388 5.68 14.18 21.29
N ALA A 389 4.36 14.33 21.15
CA ALA A 389 3.77 15.56 20.65
C ALA A 389 3.81 16.69 21.70
N THR A 390 3.51 16.40 22.96
CA THR A 390 3.18 17.41 23.99
C THR A 390 4.26 17.62 25.04
N ASP A 391 5.13 16.64 25.33
CA ASP A 391 6.13 16.70 26.41
C ASP A 391 7.43 15.96 26.05
N PHE A 392 7.91 16.16 24.82
CA PHE A 392 9.02 15.39 24.25
C PHE A 392 10.29 15.44 25.10
N ASP A 393 10.72 16.64 25.51
CA ASP A 393 12.01 16.85 26.18
C ASP A 393 12.09 16.09 27.52
N ASN A 394 10.97 15.99 28.25
CA ASN A 394 10.92 15.26 29.52
C ASN A 394 10.71 13.75 29.33
N LYS A 395 10.07 13.31 28.23
CA LYS A 395 9.61 11.93 28.03
C LYS A 395 10.46 11.10 27.06
N ALA A 396 11.29 11.72 26.22
CA ALA A 396 12.02 11.01 25.17
C ALA A 396 12.82 9.80 25.66
N ASN A 397 13.52 9.91 26.80
CA ASN A 397 14.32 8.81 27.35
C ASN A 397 13.44 7.65 27.84
N ASP A 398 12.30 7.96 28.45
CA ASP A 398 11.35 6.95 28.93
C ASP A 398 10.68 6.25 27.74
N ILE A 399 10.28 6.98 26.72
CA ILE A 399 9.72 6.40 25.49
C ILE A 399 10.75 5.46 24.85
N ARG A 400 12.01 5.88 24.66
CA ARG A 400 13.07 5.04 24.08
C ARG A 400 13.25 3.73 24.83
N ARG A 401 13.30 3.78 26.17
CA ARG A 401 13.43 2.59 26.99
C ARG A 401 12.23 1.66 26.79
N ASN A 402 11.03 2.19 26.90
CA ASN A 402 9.80 1.43 26.77
C ASN A 402 9.63 0.82 25.37
N VAL A 403 9.99 1.53 24.30
CA VAL A 403 9.96 1.01 22.91
C VAL A 403 10.92 -0.17 22.78
N ARG A 404 12.16 -0.06 23.30
CA ARG A 404 13.12 -1.18 23.30
C ARG A 404 12.60 -2.40 24.06
N ASP A 405 12.00 -2.19 25.23
CA ASP A 405 11.47 -3.27 26.07
C ASP A 405 10.30 -3.98 25.36
N ILE A 406 9.38 -3.23 24.76
CA ILE A 406 8.29 -3.81 23.96
C ILE A 406 8.89 -4.61 22.80
N CYS A 407 9.74 -3.99 21.99
CA CYS A 407 10.29 -4.62 20.79
C CYS A 407 11.12 -5.87 21.10
N ALA A 408 11.77 -5.96 22.25
CA ALA A 408 12.51 -7.15 22.69
C ALA A 408 11.61 -8.37 22.91
N ASN A 409 10.36 -8.15 23.33
CA ASN A 409 9.38 -9.22 23.55
C ASN A 409 8.69 -9.71 22.26
N PHE A 410 8.87 -8.99 21.15
CA PHE A 410 8.24 -9.29 19.85
C PHE A 410 9.30 -9.24 18.74
N PRO A 411 10.17 -10.25 18.62
CA PRO A 411 11.19 -10.29 17.57
C PRO A 411 10.56 -10.38 16.16
N ILE A 412 11.26 -9.89 15.15
CA ILE A 412 10.73 -9.88 13.77
C ILE A 412 11.00 -11.20 13.02
N TYR A 413 12.09 -11.90 13.31
CA TYR A 413 12.51 -13.19 12.69
C TYR A 413 13.19 -14.08 13.72
#